data_b8db91c35cbf2c6911c6af9f5f21e261
#
_entry.id   b8db91c35cbf2c6911c6af9f5f21e261
#
_cell.length_a   1.000
_cell.length_b   1.000
_cell.length_c   1.000
_cell.angle_alpha   90.00
_cell.angle_beta   90.00
_cell.angle_gamma   90.00
#
_symmetry.space_group_name_H-M   'P 1'
#
loop_
_entity.id
_entity.type
_entity.pdbx_description
1 polymer ?
#
loop_
_entity_poly.entity_id
_entity_poly.type
_entity_poly.pdbx_seq_one_letter_code
_entity_poly.pdbx_strand_id
1 'polypeptide(L)'
;VRVWILAQLENLNIYAGTKNKMNPDQMMMLSDIIMVEYFYFKASELLLFFYQFKAGKYGELYGSVDPLRISSALIEFAAYRRDMIFRIEQKQMDVQRLSYESMRNATTWHHYLKLKFKRSKRQWRFKNGGVVFRNNGA
;
A
#
# COMPACT_ATOMS: atom_id res chain seq x y z
N VAL A 1 -11.00 -17.81 16.43
CA VAL A 1 -10.32 -16.50 16.56
C VAL A 1 -9.96 -16.24 18.02
N ARG A 2 -10.93 -16.26 18.97
CA ARG A 2 -10.68 -16.00 20.41
C ARG A 2 -9.50 -16.80 20.98
N VAL A 3 -9.50 -18.12 20.80
CA VAL A 3 -8.44 -19.02 21.29
C VAL A 3 -7.06 -18.62 20.79
N TRP A 4 -6.96 -18.19 19.54
CA TRP A 4 -5.72 -17.73 18.96
C TRP A 4 -5.25 -16.40 19.59
N ILE A 5 -6.19 -15.45 19.84
CA ILE A 5 -5.88 -14.19 20.52
C ILE A 5 -5.38 -14.46 21.95
N LEU A 6 -6.08 -15.31 22.68
CA LEU A 6 -5.67 -15.72 24.04
C LEU A 6 -4.27 -16.33 24.05
N ALA A 7 -3.93 -17.17 23.08
CA ALA A 7 -2.59 -17.73 22.94
C ALA A 7 -1.54 -16.64 22.68
N GLN A 8 -1.85 -15.59 21.92
CA GLN A 8 -0.92 -14.46 21.71
C GLN A 8 -0.74 -13.62 22.97
N LEU A 9 -1.81 -13.42 23.76
CA LEU A 9 -1.74 -12.70 25.03
C LEU A 9 -0.93 -13.50 26.07
N GLU A 10 -1.11 -14.81 26.13
CA GLU A 10 -0.28 -15.66 27.00
C GLU A 10 1.19 -15.66 26.58
N ASN A 11 1.47 -15.73 25.28
CA ASN A 11 2.83 -15.55 24.76
C ASN A 11 3.44 -14.20 25.13
N LEU A 12 2.62 -13.14 25.22
CA LEU A 12 3.09 -11.84 25.67
C LEU A 12 3.41 -11.83 27.16
N ASN A 13 2.58 -12.47 27.99
CA ASN A 13 2.84 -12.68 29.44
C ASN A 13 4.17 -13.43 29.67
N ILE A 14 4.41 -14.48 28.89
CA ILE A 14 5.65 -15.27 28.97
C ILE A 14 6.85 -14.42 28.53
N TYR A 15 6.72 -13.73 27.39
CA TYR A 15 7.79 -12.88 26.83
C TYR A 15 8.19 -11.75 27.78
N ALA A 16 7.21 -11.07 28.38
CA ALA A 16 7.46 -9.96 29.29
C ALA A 16 8.26 -10.36 30.55
N GLY A 17 8.14 -11.62 30.98
CA GLY A 17 8.90 -12.15 32.13
C GLY A 17 8.64 -11.40 33.45
N THR A 18 7.57 -10.62 33.52
CA THR A 18 7.24 -9.80 34.69
C THR A 18 6.60 -10.63 35.78
N LYS A 19 6.76 -10.19 37.05
CA LYS A 19 6.11 -10.84 38.21
C LYS A 19 4.59 -10.68 38.14
N ASN A 20 4.10 -9.54 37.69
CA ASN A 20 2.69 -9.23 37.55
C ASN A 20 2.22 -9.52 36.14
N LYS A 21 1.79 -10.73 35.89
CA LYS A 21 1.18 -11.16 34.63
C LYS A 21 -0.29 -10.75 34.56
N MET A 22 -0.78 -10.61 33.35
CA MET A 22 -2.21 -10.48 33.08
C MET A 22 -2.92 -11.76 33.53
N ASN A 23 -3.99 -11.63 34.29
CA ASN A 23 -4.75 -12.81 34.74
C ASN A 23 -5.68 -13.33 33.61
N PRO A 24 -6.21 -14.57 33.72
CA PRO A 24 -7.06 -15.13 32.67
C PRO A 24 -8.32 -14.31 32.37
N ASP A 25 -8.95 -13.70 33.37
CA ASP A 25 -10.14 -12.85 33.18
C ASP A 25 -9.82 -11.59 32.39
N GLN A 26 -8.69 -10.94 32.70
CA GLN A 26 -8.19 -9.79 31.93
C GLN A 26 -7.88 -10.14 30.49
N MET A 27 -7.25 -11.31 30.25
CA MET A 27 -6.98 -11.80 28.90
C MET A 27 -8.28 -12.07 28.14
N MET A 28 -9.28 -12.63 28.81
CA MET A 28 -10.59 -12.89 28.21
C MET A 28 -11.30 -11.60 27.80
N MET A 29 -11.38 -10.63 28.71
CA MET A 29 -11.96 -9.32 28.45
C MET A 29 -11.23 -8.60 27.31
N LEU A 30 -9.90 -8.62 27.31
CA LEU A 30 -9.10 -7.99 26.25
C LEU A 30 -9.31 -8.70 24.91
N SER A 31 -9.41 -10.04 24.90
CA SER A 31 -9.70 -10.78 23.68
C SER A 31 -11.05 -10.41 23.08
N ASP A 32 -12.06 -10.17 23.93
CA ASP A 32 -13.38 -9.73 23.49
C ASP A 32 -13.35 -8.33 22.90
N ILE A 33 -12.64 -7.41 23.53
CA ILE A 33 -12.40 -6.05 23.00
C ILE A 33 -11.74 -6.14 21.62
N ILE A 34 -10.70 -6.96 21.47
CA ILE A 34 -10.01 -7.14 20.19
C ILE A 34 -10.95 -7.68 19.12
N MET A 35 -11.81 -8.64 19.46
CA MET A 35 -12.74 -9.24 18.52
C MET A 35 -13.86 -8.29 18.09
N VAL A 36 -14.31 -7.41 18.98
CA VAL A 36 -15.41 -6.48 18.72
C VAL A 36 -14.91 -5.21 18.03
N GLU A 37 -13.87 -4.57 18.56
CA GLU A 37 -13.39 -3.29 18.06
C GLU A 37 -12.50 -3.41 16.81
N TYR A 38 -11.78 -4.54 16.69
CA TYR A 38 -10.80 -4.77 15.62
C TYR A 38 -11.17 -5.99 14.74
N PHE A 39 -12.47 -6.29 14.60
CA PHE A 39 -12.96 -7.41 13.78
C PHE A 39 -12.46 -7.37 12.32
N TYR A 40 -12.14 -6.18 11.82
CA TYR A 40 -11.65 -5.94 10.46
C TYR A 40 -10.13 -6.18 10.29
N PHE A 41 -9.42 -6.48 11.38
CA PHE A 41 -8.00 -6.82 11.30
C PHE A 41 -7.81 -8.25 10.81
N LYS A 42 -6.85 -8.43 9.90
CA LYS A 42 -6.40 -9.76 9.51
C LYS A 42 -5.52 -10.36 10.61
N ALA A 43 -5.49 -11.69 10.70
CA ALA A 43 -4.63 -12.38 11.66
C ALA A 43 -3.15 -11.98 11.51
N SER A 44 -2.68 -11.76 10.28
CA SER A 44 -1.33 -11.27 10.00
C SER A 44 -1.06 -9.87 10.54
N GLU A 45 -2.07 -8.99 10.55
CA GLU A 45 -1.95 -7.63 11.10
C GLU A 45 -1.89 -7.66 12.62
N LEU A 46 -2.70 -8.49 13.28
CA LEU A 46 -2.61 -8.72 14.71
C LEU A 46 -1.27 -9.36 15.11
N LEU A 47 -0.75 -10.29 14.31
CA LEU A 47 0.56 -10.89 14.54
C LEU A 47 1.67 -9.82 14.45
N LEU A 48 1.59 -8.94 13.45
CA LEU A 48 2.50 -7.80 13.31
C LEU A 48 2.41 -6.85 14.50
N PHE A 49 1.19 -6.58 14.99
CA PHE A 49 0.97 -5.78 16.19
C PHE A 49 1.70 -6.38 17.41
N PHE A 50 1.48 -7.67 17.70
CA PHE A 50 2.13 -8.35 18.82
C PHE A 50 3.66 -8.40 18.68
N TYR A 51 4.15 -8.56 17.46
CA TYR A 51 5.59 -8.46 17.19
C TYR A 51 6.15 -7.08 17.51
N GLN A 52 5.50 -6.01 17.01
CA GLN A 52 5.90 -4.63 17.27
C GLN A 52 5.78 -4.25 18.74
N PHE A 53 4.76 -4.77 19.43
CA PHE A 53 4.59 -4.57 20.86
C PHE A 53 5.74 -5.20 21.65
N LYS A 54 6.10 -6.43 21.33
CA LYS A 54 7.27 -7.13 21.95
C LYS A 54 8.58 -6.41 21.63
N ALA A 55 8.71 -5.82 20.44
CA ALA A 55 9.89 -5.03 20.06
C ALA A 55 9.97 -3.65 20.75
N GLY A 56 9.03 -3.31 21.63
CA GLY A 56 9.03 -2.05 22.40
C GLY A 56 8.57 -0.82 21.61
N LYS A 57 7.98 -1.00 20.42
CA LYS A 57 7.54 0.14 19.59
C LYS A 57 6.51 1.04 20.29
N TYR A 58 5.71 0.47 21.18
CA TYR A 58 4.66 1.17 21.93
C TYR A 58 5.09 1.49 23.38
N GLY A 59 6.40 1.46 23.65
CA GLY A 59 6.99 1.71 24.94
C GLY A 59 7.27 0.43 25.75
N GLU A 60 7.98 0.60 26.84
CA GLU A 60 8.42 -0.52 27.67
C GLU A 60 7.34 -0.99 28.64
N LEU A 61 7.37 -2.27 28.98
CA LEU A 61 6.55 -2.87 30.03
C LEU A 61 7.30 -2.78 31.37
N TYR A 62 6.92 -1.85 32.24
CA TYR A 62 7.51 -1.70 33.54
C TYR A 62 6.80 -2.57 34.59
N GLY A 63 7.39 -3.73 34.90
CA GLY A 63 7.00 -4.55 36.04
C GLY A 63 5.67 -5.29 35.96
N SER A 64 4.81 -4.97 35.00
CA SER A 64 3.51 -5.63 34.79
C SER A 64 3.06 -5.59 33.33
N VAL A 65 2.28 -6.60 32.93
CA VAL A 65 1.58 -6.61 31.67
C VAL A 65 0.18 -6.03 31.89
N ASP A 66 -0.02 -4.76 31.50
CA ASP A 66 -1.26 -4.03 31.71
C ASP A 66 -2.16 -4.13 30.45
N PRO A 67 -3.41 -4.64 30.60
CA PRO A 67 -4.38 -4.67 29.50
C PRO A 67 -4.66 -3.30 28.87
N LEU A 68 -4.71 -2.24 29.67
CA LEU A 68 -4.95 -0.88 29.19
C LEU A 68 -3.80 -0.39 28.30
N ARG A 69 -2.58 -0.79 28.61
CA ARG A 69 -1.41 -0.48 27.78
C ARG A 69 -1.51 -1.14 26.40
N ILE A 70 -1.96 -2.41 26.37
CA ILE A 70 -2.17 -3.13 25.14
C ILE A 70 -3.31 -2.50 24.32
N SER A 71 -4.40 -2.10 24.95
CA SER A 71 -5.51 -1.41 24.29
C SER A 71 -5.08 -0.07 23.69
N SER A 72 -4.30 0.73 24.41
CA SER A 72 -3.74 1.99 23.91
C SER A 72 -2.83 1.77 22.71
N ALA A 73 -1.97 0.76 22.77
CA ALA A 73 -1.08 0.40 21.68
C ALA A 73 -1.86 -0.09 20.43
N LEU A 74 -3.01 -0.77 20.62
CA LEU A 74 -3.90 -1.17 19.52
C LEU A 74 -4.50 0.05 18.82
N ILE A 75 -4.88 1.10 19.55
CA ILE A 75 -5.37 2.36 18.97
C ILE A 75 -4.26 3.00 18.09
N GLU A 76 -3.04 3.06 18.60
CA GLU A 76 -1.90 3.57 17.82
C GLU A 76 -1.60 2.72 16.58
N PHE A 77 -1.66 1.40 16.72
CA PHE A 77 -1.50 0.50 15.58
C PHE A 77 -2.60 0.66 14.54
N ALA A 78 -3.86 0.85 14.97
CA ALA A 78 -4.98 1.10 14.06
C ALA A 78 -4.80 2.41 13.27
N ALA A 79 -4.28 3.46 13.90
CA ALA A 79 -3.94 4.71 13.24
C ALA A 79 -2.81 4.52 12.23
N TYR A 80 -1.73 3.82 12.61
CA TYR A 80 -0.63 3.47 11.73
C TYR A 80 -1.10 2.65 10.51
N ARG A 81 -1.96 1.66 10.74
CA ARG A 81 -2.55 0.84 9.67
C ARG A 81 -3.32 1.68 8.65
N ARG A 82 -4.18 2.60 9.11
CA ARG A 82 -4.94 3.51 8.24
C ARG A 82 -4.02 4.36 7.37
N ASP A 83 -2.97 4.94 7.96
CA ASP A 83 -1.98 5.73 7.22
C ASP A 83 -1.24 4.88 6.16
N MET A 84 -0.85 3.66 6.51
CA MET A 84 -0.19 2.74 5.57
C MET A 84 -1.10 2.35 4.41
N ILE A 85 -2.37 2.05 4.65
CA ILE A 85 -3.35 1.74 3.60
C ILE A 85 -3.50 2.95 2.68
N PHE A 86 -3.71 4.13 3.25
CA PHE A 86 -3.84 5.37 2.48
C PHE A 86 -2.62 5.63 1.58
N ARG A 87 -1.40 5.45 2.10
CA ARG A 87 -0.16 5.59 1.31
C ARG A 87 -0.06 4.57 0.17
N ILE A 88 -0.50 3.34 0.40
CA ILE A 88 -0.51 2.30 -0.63
C ILE A 88 -1.51 2.64 -1.72
N GLU A 89 -2.72 3.06 -1.36
CA GLU A 89 -3.76 3.49 -2.30
C GLU A 89 -3.31 4.70 -3.14
N GLN A 90 -2.69 5.69 -2.51
CA GLN A 90 -2.11 6.85 -3.23
C GLN A 90 -1.06 6.41 -4.25
N LYS A 91 -0.12 5.54 -3.86
CA LYS A 91 0.88 5.01 -4.79
C LYS A 91 0.26 4.24 -5.95
N GLN A 92 -0.78 3.44 -5.70
CA GLN A 92 -1.50 2.72 -6.76
C GLN A 92 -2.20 3.67 -7.73
N MET A 93 -2.85 4.72 -7.23
CA MET A 93 -3.46 5.75 -8.07
C MET A 93 -2.43 6.51 -8.90
N ASP A 94 -1.27 6.85 -8.33
CA ASP A 94 -0.18 7.51 -9.06
C ASP A 94 0.36 6.62 -10.18
N VAL A 95 0.56 5.33 -9.92
CA VAL A 95 0.98 4.36 -10.95
C VAL A 95 -0.04 4.27 -12.07
N GLN A 96 -1.34 4.21 -11.74
CA GLN A 96 -2.40 4.20 -12.75
C GLN A 96 -2.40 5.50 -13.56
N ARG A 97 -2.31 6.66 -12.92
CA ARG A 97 -2.25 7.97 -13.59
C ARG A 97 -1.08 8.04 -14.57
N LEU A 98 0.12 7.63 -14.15
CA LEU A 98 1.30 7.59 -15.00
C LEU A 98 1.13 6.62 -16.18
N SER A 99 0.46 5.48 -15.98
CA SER A 99 0.12 4.55 -17.05
C SER A 99 -0.82 5.19 -18.08
N TYR A 100 -1.89 5.86 -17.66
CA TYR A 100 -2.79 6.58 -18.57
C TYR A 100 -2.10 7.71 -19.31
N GLU A 101 -1.24 8.48 -18.64
CA GLU A 101 -0.46 9.55 -19.27
C GLU A 101 0.51 9.01 -20.32
N SER A 102 1.18 7.88 -20.02
CA SER A 102 2.08 7.24 -20.97
C SER A 102 1.35 6.71 -22.21
N MET A 103 0.16 6.11 -22.03
CA MET A 103 -0.70 5.68 -23.15
C MET A 103 -1.14 6.88 -24.01
N ARG A 104 -1.58 7.97 -23.40
CA ARG A 104 -1.96 9.20 -24.11
C ARG A 104 -0.79 9.76 -24.89
N ASN A 105 0.41 9.80 -24.30
CA ASN A 105 1.62 10.29 -24.95
C ASN A 105 2.08 9.35 -26.09
N ALA A 106 1.92 8.04 -25.96
CA ALA A 106 2.20 7.08 -27.02
C ALA A 106 1.28 7.30 -28.23
N THR A 107 0.00 7.60 -28.02
CA THR A 107 -0.95 7.94 -29.09
C THR A 107 -0.53 9.24 -29.78
N THR A 108 -0.12 10.24 -29.02
CA THR A 108 0.40 11.52 -29.55
C THR A 108 1.70 11.32 -30.32
N TRP A 109 2.60 10.44 -29.84
CA TRP A 109 3.84 10.08 -30.52
C TRP A 109 3.58 9.37 -31.86
N HIS A 110 2.62 8.48 -31.90
CA HIS A 110 2.20 7.82 -33.15
C HIS A 110 1.64 8.82 -34.16
N HIS A 111 0.85 9.79 -33.71
CA HIS A 111 0.37 10.89 -34.56
C HIS A 111 1.53 11.76 -35.07
N TYR A 112 2.49 12.11 -34.21
CA TYR A 112 3.70 12.84 -34.57
C TYR A 112 4.52 12.09 -35.63
N LEU A 113 4.71 10.80 -35.48
CA LEU A 113 5.41 9.98 -36.48
C LEU A 113 4.67 9.98 -37.82
N LYS A 114 3.37 9.84 -37.84
CA LYS A 114 2.56 9.94 -39.09
C LYS A 114 2.76 11.29 -39.79
N LEU A 115 2.76 12.39 -39.05
CA LEU A 115 3.00 13.71 -39.59
C LEU A 115 4.44 13.85 -40.15
N LYS A 116 5.44 13.35 -39.41
CA LYS A 116 6.85 13.37 -39.81
C LYS A 116 7.06 12.58 -41.10
N PHE A 117 6.46 11.41 -41.22
CA PHE A 117 6.54 10.61 -42.45
C PHE A 117 5.81 11.26 -43.63
N LYS A 118 4.66 11.90 -43.42
CA LYS A 118 3.99 12.69 -44.46
C LYS A 118 4.86 13.87 -44.94
N ARG A 119 5.54 14.56 -44.02
CA ARG A 119 6.44 15.67 -44.33
C ARG A 119 7.68 15.22 -45.11
N SER A 120 8.27 14.09 -44.71
CA SER A 120 9.40 13.48 -45.39
C SER A 120 9.05 13.05 -46.85
N LYS A 121 7.88 12.42 -47.03
CA LYS A 121 7.38 12.06 -48.39
C LYS A 121 7.14 13.30 -49.26
N ARG A 122 6.64 14.42 -48.71
CA ARG A 122 6.48 15.68 -49.48
C ARG A 122 7.84 16.28 -49.85
N GLN A 123 8.81 16.33 -48.92
CA GLN A 123 10.19 16.80 -49.25
C GLN A 123 10.89 15.93 -50.29
N TRP A 124 10.69 14.62 -50.21
CA TRP A 124 11.25 13.68 -51.18
C TRP A 124 10.63 13.89 -52.59
N ARG A 125 9.31 14.12 -52.68
CA ARG A 125 8.64 14.50 -53.95
C ARG A 125 9.14 15.84 -54.49
N PHE A 126 9.37 16.80 -53.66
CA PHE A 126 9.93 18.09 -54.13
C PHE A 126 11.38 18.02 -54.59
N LYS A 127 12.23 17.18 -53.97
CA LYS A 127 13.64 17.00 -54.39
C LYS A 127 13.80 16.11 -55.59
N ASN A 128 12.97 15.13 -55.79
CA ASN A 128 13.10 14.12 -56.85
C ASN A 128 12.02 14.23 -57.96
N GLY A 129 11.08 15.15 -57.81
CA GLY A 129 9.96 15.36 -58.72
C GLY A 129 10.17 16.49 -59.74
N GLY A 130 11.41 16.84 -60.03
CA GLY A 130 11.74 17.88 -61.00
C GLY A 130 11.63 17.46 -62.47
N VAL A 131 10.89 16.41 -62.81
CA VAL A 131 10.55 16.15 -64.18
C VAL A 131 9.09 16.44 -64.42
N VAL A 132 8.82 17.68 -64.76
CA VAL A 132 7.56 18.09 -65.34
C VAL A 132 7.51 17.52 -66.74
N PHE A 133 6.75 16.48 -66.93
CA PHE A 133 6.32 16.13 -68.30
C PHE A 133 5.37 17.21 -68.79
N ARG A 134 5.89 18.15 -69.56
CA ARG A 134 5.05 18.99 -70.44
C ARG A 134 4.50 18.09 -71.49
N ASN A 135 3.24 17.70 -71.39
CA ASN A 135 2.50 17.25 -72.54
C ASN A 135 2.26 18.49 -73.42
N ASN A 136 3.04 18.63 -74.46
CA ASN A 136 2.69 19.41 -75.61
C ASN A 136 1.72 18.56 -76.38
N GLY A 137 0.40 18.81 -76.18
CA GLY A 137 -0.64 18.36 -77.10
C GLY A 137 -0.60 19.30 -78.31
N ALA A 138 -0.43 18.68 -79.42
CA ALA A 138 -0.85 19.22 -80.73
C ALA A 138 -2.16 18.58 -81.07
#